data_5f9521df1c149f76fa1cf60447a44395
#
_entry.id   5f9521df1c149f76fa1cf60447a44395
#
_cell.length_a   1.000
_cell.length_b   1.000
_cell.length_c   1.000
_cell.angle_alpha   90.00
_cell.angle_beta   90.00
_cell.angle_gamma   90.00
#
_symmetry.space_group_name_H-M   'P 1'
#
loop_
_entity.id
_entity.type
_entity.pdbx_description
1 polymer ?
#
loop_
_entity_poly.entity_id
_entity_poly.type
_entity_poly.pdbx_seq_one_letter_code
_entity_poly.pdbx_strand_id
1 'polypeptide(L)'
;RLKQPALGIELDRDRAVASCLNLNTVARQYASFDQGWHRRSLVVSGDGTASDAIASAVGLESNSVAVLILDPARPRNSRTHDLDEMQPNLTSVFEAWKPYLASTNRGPCIILDLSPRLTQELRDGVEAIVDSFWPGIERTWTWMSRGGGRVDRLELWLGGVATPTISKRFVRLSRTFGGEDNVIEQHESVQIERLALQTARRNEWVTILDAALVESGLVDAWLGEQLSSASDLRWAESSPRRPRIHHNGPLKNDTHPFVVASGRVVELLDVPLDEANIDTIVATAIDNDISALTIRCGLDAALQPRLQGSIDRQLRNRQGRRRAFLTRHTSSNHLLLCVQYPQNSDT
;
A
#
# COMPACT_ATOMS: atom_id res chain seq x y z
N ARG A 1 -0.83 14.62 -12.70
CA ARG A 1 -1.50 15.90 -13.09
C ARG A 1 -1.01 16.30 -14.46
N LEU A 2 -1.49 15.59 -15.47
CA LEU A 2 -0.92 15.62 -16.82
C LEU A 2 -1.23 16.91 -17.59
N LYS A 3 -2.11 17.81 -17.07
CA LYS A 3 -2.58 19.03 -17.74
C LYS A 3 -3.07 18.75 -19.17
N GLN A 4 -3.62 17.57 -19.41
CA GLN A 4 -4.17 17.14 -20.69
C GLN A 4 -5.70 17.16 -20.63
N PRO A 5 -6.39 17.36 -21.76
CA PRO A 5 -7.83 17.18 -21.82
C PRO A 5 -8.23 15.80 -21.35
N ALA A 6 -9.33 15.71 -20.62
CA ALA A 6 -9.86 14.46 -20.10
C ALA A 6 -11.34 14.31 -20.44
N LEU A 7 -11.75 13.12 -20.80
CA LEU A 7 -13.13 12.70 -20.90
C LEU A 7 -13.44 11.76 -19.73
N GLY A 8 -14.29 12.22 -18.81
CA GLY A 8 -14.83 11.39 -17.74
C GLY A 8 -16.18 10.83 -18.15
N ILE A 9 -16.42 9.55 -17.86
CA ILE A 9 -17.71 8.89 -18.12
C ILE A 9 -18.17 8.30 -16.82
N GLU A 10 -19.37 8.64 -16.39
CA GLU A 10 -19.95 8.19 -15.12
C GLU A 10 -21.41 7.81 -15.32
N LEU A 11 -21.77 6.59 -14.97
CA LEU A 11 -23.13 6.08 -15.12
C LEU A 11 -24.11 6.79 -14.16
N ASP A 12 -23.68 7.03 -12.94
CA ASP A 12 -24.46 7.72 -11.93
C ASP A 12 -24.48 9.22 -12.19
N ARG A 13 -25.67 9.76 -12.45
CA ARG A 13 -25.86 11.18 -12.77
C ARG A 13 -25.36 12.13 -11.68
N ASP A 14 -25.61 11.81 -10.43
CA ASP A 14 -25.22 12.68 -9.30
C ASP A 14 -23.70 12.70 -9.14
N ARG A 15 -23.05 11.57 -9.36
CA ARG A 15 -21.59 11.48 -9.41
C ARG A 15 -21.00 12.21 -10.61
N ALA A 16 -21.64 12.12 -11.78
CA ALA A 16 -21.23 12.89 -12.95
C ALA A 16 -21.26 14.40 -12.67
N VAL A 17 -22.34 14.89 -12.05
CA VAL A 17 -22.46 16.29 -11.61
C VAL A 17 -21.37 16.67 -10.60
N ALA A 18 -21.16 15.83 -9.59
CA ALA A 18 -20.10 16.05 -8.61
C ALA A 18 -18.71 16.09 -9.25
N SER A 19 -18.45 15.23 -10.23
CA SER A 19 -17.19 15.20 -10.99
C SER A 19 -16.98 16.48 -11.79
N CYS A 20 -18.03 17.02 -12.43
CA CYS A 20 -18.00 18.32 -13.09
C CYS A 20 -17.66 19.46 -12.11
N LEU A 21 -18.30 19.49 -10.95
CA LEU A 21 -18.05 20.50 -9.91
C LEU A 21 -16.61 20.42 -9.41
N ASN A 22 -16.10 19.20 -9.18
CA ASN A 22 -14.72 18.96 -8.76
C ASN A 22 -13.73 19.40 -9.83
N LEU A 23 -13.99 19.10 -11.10
CA LEU A 23 -13.15 19.57 -12.22
C LEU A 23 -13.05 21.10 -12.24
N ASN A 24 -14.17 21.80 -12.09
CA ASN A 24 -14.20 23.27 -12.02
C ASN A 24 -13.47 23.82 -10.79
N THR A 25 -13.61 23.18 -9.64
CA THR A 25 -12.93 23.59 -8.40
C THR A 25 -11.42 23.44 -8.55
N VAL A 26 -10.96 22.29 -9.04
CA VAL A 26 -9.54 22.03 -9.30
C VAL A 26 -9.00 23.01 -10.34
N ALA A 27 -9.74 23.26 -11.41
CA ALA A 27 -9.35 24.23 -12.43
C ALA A 27 -9.14 25.64 -11.85
N ARG A 28 -10.03 26.09 -10.95
CA ARG A 28 -9.90 27.39 -10.28
C ARG A 28 -8.70 27.46 -9.35
N GLN A 29 -8.42 26.39 -8.60
CA GLN A 29 -7.25 26.33 -7.70
C GLN A 29 -5.92 26.43 -8.46
N TYR A 30 -5.89 25.99 -9.71
CA TYR A 30 -4.70 25.96 -10.55
C TYR A 30 -4.79 26.90 -11.76
N ALA A 31 -5.66 27.90 -11.71
CA ALA A 31 -5.88 28.85 -12.80
C ALA A 31 -4.63 29.64 -13.21
N SER A 32 -3.69 29.86 -12.27
CA SER A 32 -2.37 30.45 -12.55
C SER A 32 -1.48 29.60 -13.47
N PHE A 33 -1.84 28.34 -13.71
CA PHE A 33 -1.16 27.42 -14.61
C PHE A 33 -1.97 27.20 -15.90
N ASP A 34 -2.76 28.17 -16.30
CA ASP A 34 -3.71 28.03 -17.40
C ASP A 34 -3.03 27.64 -18.72
N GLN A 35 -3.35 26.42 -19.15
CA GLN A 35 -3.05 25.93 -20.50
C GLN A 35 -4.33 25.51 -21.23
N GLY A 36 -5.49 25.89 -20.72
CA GLY A 36 -6.78 25.59 -21.31
C GLY A 36 -7.24 24.12 -21.29
N TRP A 37 -6.49 23.23 -20.61
CA TRP A 37 -6.81 21.80 -20.54
C TRP A 37 -8.17 21.54 -19.90
N HIS A 38 -8.54 22.29 -18.86
CA HIS A 38 -9.82 22.15 -18.17
C HIS A 38 -11.01 22.56 -19.03
N ARG A 39 -10.85 23.54 -19.93
CA ARG A 39 -11.91 23.95 -20.86
C ARG A 39 -12.18 22.91 -21.94
N ARG A 40 -11.24 22.03 -22.19
CA ARG A 40 -11.33 20.91 -23.13
C ARG A 40 -11.63 19.58 -22.47
N SER A 41 -11.83 19.58 -21.14
CA SER A 41 -12.21 18.40 -20.39
C SER A 41 -13.72 18.34 -20.21
N LEU A 42 -14.28 17.16 -20.35
CA LEU A 42 -15.71 16.90 -20.31
C LEU A 42 -16.02 15.79 -19.31
N VAL A 43 -17.21 15.85 -18.73
CA VAL A 43 -17.79 14.70 -18.00
C VAL A 43 -19.13 14.38 -18.63
N VAL A 44 -19.32 13.14 -19.03
CA VAL A 44 -20.54 12.61 -19.64
C VAL A 44 -21.22 11.69 -18.65
N SER A 45 -22.53 11.88 -18.45
CA SER A 45 -23.35 10.91 -17.73
C SER A 45 -23.85 9.85 -18.72
N GLY A 46 -23.36 8.62 -18.58
CA GLY A 46 -23.69 7.54 -19.50
C GLY A 46 -22.97 6.24 -19.19
N ASP A 47 -23.32 5.22 -19.94
CA ASP A 47 -22.67 3.91 -19.86
C ASP A 47 -21.29 3.97 -20.53
N GLY A 48 -20.24 3.64 -19.76
CA GLY A 48 -18.85 3.62 -20.22
C GLY A 48 -18.57 2.60 -21.33
N THR A 49 -19.48 1.66 -21.61
CA THR A 49 -19.37 0.70 -22.72
C THR A 49 -19.99 1.20 -24.01
N ALA A 50 -20.75 2.32 -23.99
CA ALA A 50 -21.35 2.91 -25.17
C ALA A 50 -20.38 3.85 -25.92
N SER A 51 -19.18 3.37 -26.23
CA SER A 51 -18.07 4.15 -26.78
C SER A 51 -18.40 4.89 -28.06
N ASP A 52 -19.10 4.24 -29.02
CA ASP A 52 -19.44 4.84 -30.32
C ASP A 52 -20.39 6.02 -30.16
N ALA A 53 -21.41 5.89 -29.30
CA ALA A 53 -22.34 6.97 -29.02
C ALA A 53 -21.64 8.15 -28.33
N ILE A 54 -20.77 7.87 -27.38
CA ILE A 54 -19.99 8.88 -26.65
C ILE A 54 -19.01 9.56 -27.60
N ALA A 55 -18.25 8.79 -28.38
CA ALA A 55 -17.28 9.31 -29.34
C ALA A 55 -17.95 10.22 -30.37
N SER A 56 -19.09 9.80 -30.91
CA SER A 56 -19.89 10.63 -31.83
C SER A 56 -20.36 11.92 -31.18
N ALA A 57 -20.85 11.88 -29.94
CA ALA A 57 -21.36 13.03 -29.22
C ALA A 57 -20.28 14.08 -28.91
N VAL A 58 -19.04 13.65 -28.63
CA VAL A 58 -17.93 14.55 -28.27
C VAL A 58 -16.93 14.80 -29.41
N GLY A 59 -17.15 14.23 -30.58
CA GLY A 59 -16.25 14.34 -31.74
C GLY A 59 -14.92 13.63 -31.54
N LEU A 60 -14.90 12.47 -30.89
CA LEU A 60 -13.70 11.70 -30.67
C LEU A 60 -13.38 10.84 -31.91
N GLU A 61 -12.15 10.92 -32.37
CA GLU A 61 -11.67 10.14 -33.53
C GLU A 61 -11.06 8.80 -33.10
N SER A 62 -11.02 7.84 -34.01
CA SER A 62 -10.28 6.58 -33.81
C SER A 62 -8.82 6.85 -33.51
N ASN A 63 -8.19 6.04 -32.63
CA ASN A 63 -6.79 6.18 -32.21
C ASN A 63 -6.43 7.54 -31.57
N SER A 64 -7.39 8.25 -30.99
CA SER A 64 -7.16 9.58 -30.40
C SER A 64 -7.06 9.58 -28.86
N VAL A 65 -7.46 8.49 -28.21
CA VAL A 65 -7.38 8.34 -26.75
C VAL A 65 -5.96 7.94 -26.35
N ALA A 66 -5.22 8.87 -25.78
CA ALA A 66 -3.83 8.62 -25.40
C ALA A 66 -3.69 7.70 -24.18
N VAL A 67 -4.63 7.76 -23.22
CA VAL A 67 -4.63 6.92 -22.01
C VAL A 67 -6.06 6.59 -21.62
N LEU A 68 -6.35 5.33 -21.37
CA LEU A 68 -7.57 4.85 -20.74
C LEU A 68 -7.32 4.60 -19.25
N ILE A 69 -8.09 5.24 -18.39
CA ILE A 69 -8.08 4.97 -16.94
C ILE A 69 -9.42 4.37 -16.57
N LEU A 70 -9.42 3.20 -15.98
CA LEU A 70 -10.62 2.46 -15.62
C LEU A 70 -10.60 2.13 -14.13
N ASP A 71 -11.64 2.59 -13.41
CA ASP A 71 -11.91 2.28 -12.00
C ASP A 71 -13.28 1.57 -11.93
N PRO A 72 -13.31 0.23 -12.17
CA PRO A 72 -14.56 -0.49 -12.21
C PRO A 72 -15.19 -0.58 -10.82
N ALA A 73 -16.44 -0.14 -10.71
CA ALA A 73 -17.19 -0.27 -9.48
C ALA A 73 -17.47 -1.75 -9.16
N ARG A 74 -17.72 -2.02 -7.90
CA ARG A 74 -18.17 -3.32 -7.40
C ARG A 74 -19.39 -3.18 -6.54
N PRO A 75 -20.27 -4.21 -6.51
CA PRO A 75 -21.37 -4.23 -5.58
C PRO A 75 -20.86 -4.11 -4.14
N ARG A 76 -21.49 -3.26 -3.34
CA ARG A 76 -21.09 -3.03 -1.92
C ARG A 76 -21.09 -4.29 -1.08
N ASN A 77 -21.88 -5.29 -1.48
CA ASN A 77 -22.07 -6.58 -0.79
C ASN A 77 -21.22 -7.71 -1.39
N SER A 78 -20.35 -7.42 -2.37
CA SER A 78 -19.44 -8.42 -2.94
C SER A 78 -18.54 -8.99 -1.85
N ARG A 79 -18.58 -10.31 -1.68
CA ARG A 79 -17.71 -11.07 -0.77
C ARG A 79 -16.60 -11.79 -1.48
N THR A 80 -16.82 -12.12 -2.74
CA THR A 80 -15.92 -12.94 -3.57
C THR A 80 -14.89 -12.13 -4.33
N HIS A 81 -15.15 -10.82 -4.55
CA HIS A 81 -14.33 -9.95 -5.42
C HIS A 81 -14.14 -10.52 -6.84
N ASP A 82 -15.12 -11.30 -7.33
CA ASP A 82 -15.09 -11.94 -8.63
C ASP A 82 -14.95 -10.89 -9.76
N LEU A 83 -14.27 -11.28 -10.85
CA LEU A 83 -14.06 -10.40 -12.00
C LEU A 83 -15.38 -10.10 -12.72
N ASP A 84 -16.31 -11.05 -12.71
CA ASP A 84 -17.64 -10.90 -13.34
C ASP A 84 -18.53 -9.89 -12.60
N GLU A 85 -18.20 -9.56 -11.34
CA GLU A 85 -18.91 -8.53 -10.56
C GLU A 85 -18.45 -7.11 -10.87
N MET A 86 -17.39 -6.94 -11.65
CA MET A 86 -16.88 -5.61 -12.03
C MET A 86 -17.87 -4.90 -12.97
N GLN A 87 -18.15 -3.65 -12.66
CA GLN A 87 -19.02 -2.80 -13.47
C GLN A 87 -18.34 -1.48 -13.83
N PRO A 88 -18.11 -1.22 -15.12
CA PRO A 88 -18.36 -2.12 -16.26
C PRO A 88 -17.40 -3.32 -16.28
N ASN A 89 -17.81 -4.40 -16.93
CA ASN A 89 -16.98 -5.58 -17.16
C ASN A 89 -15.77 -5.23 -18.03
N LEU A 90 -14.59 -5.74 -17.72
CA LEU A 90 -13.33 -5.41 -18.41
C LEU A 90 -13.38 -5.74 -19.90
N THR A 91 -13.89 -6.92 -20.25
CA THR A 91 -14.01 -7.37 -21.66
C THR A 91 -14.85 -6.38 -22.47
N SER A 92 -16.03 -6.03 -21.97
CA SER A 92 -16.92 -5.08 -22.64
C SER A 92 -16.29 -3.69 -22.83
N VAL A 93 -15.53 -3.21 -21.84
CA VAL A 93 -14.82 -1.93 -21.96
C VAL A 93 -13.70 -2.02 -23.00
N PHE A 94 -12.93 -3.09 -22.99
CA PHE A 94 -11.83 -3.25 -23.96
C PHE A 94 -12.37 -3.40 -25.39
N GLU A 95 -13.44 -4.15 -25.60
CA GLU A 95 -14.10 -4.24 -26.90
C GLU A 95 -14.56 -2.86 -27.38
N ALA A 96 -15.22 -2.11 -26.51
CA ALA A 96 -15.76 -0.79 -26.81
C ALA A 96 -14.68 0.26 -27.15
N TRP A 97 -13.60 0.30 -26.34
CA TRP A 97 -12.63 1.39 -26.43
C TRP A 97 -11.39 1.06 -27.28
N LYS A 98 -11.12 -0.21 -27.58
CA LYS A 98 -9.98 -0.61 -28.41
C LYS A 98 -9.83 0.18 -29.71
N PRO A 99 -10.91 0.50 -30.49
CA PRO A 99 -10.80 1.28 -31.72
C PRO A 99 -10.33 2.73 -31.51
N TYR A 100 -10.56 3.29 -30.31
CA TYR A 100 -10.26 4.67 -29.97
C TYR A 100 -8.89 4.86 -29.33
N LEU A 101 -8.28 3.78 -28.81
CA LEU A 101 -7.00 3.86 -28.12
C LEU A 101 -5.85 4.10 -29.10
N ALA A 102 -5.07 5.14 -28.84
CA ALA A 102 -3.82 5.36 -29.53
C ALA A 102 -2.80 4.29 -29.11
N SER A 103 -2.12 3.69 -30.10
CA SER A 103 -1.10 2.66 -29.84
C SER A 103 0.29 3.29 -29.85
N THR A 104 1.09 2.95 -28.86
CA THR A 104 2.52 3.21 -28.84
C THR A 104 3.29 1.99 -29.37
N ASN A 105 4.63 2.08 -29.45
CA ASN A 105 5.49 0.94 -29.77
C ASN A 105 5.44 -0.20 -28.73
N ARG A 106 4.88 0.06 -27.53
CA ARG A 106 4.62 -0.91 -26.45
C ARG A 106 3.14 -1.28 -26.27
N GLY A 107 2.28 -0.85 -27.18
CA GLY A 107 0.84 -1.01 -27.11
C GLY A 107 0.10 0.21 -26.56
N PRO A 108 -1.23 0.12 -26.37
CA PRO A 108 -2.02 1.20 -25.81
C PRO A 108 -1.66 1.48 -24.36
N CYS A 109 -1.86 2.72 -23.91
CA CYS A 109 -1.68 3.12 -22.52
C CYS A 109 -2.98 2.89 -21.74
N ILE A 110 -2.99 1.94 -20.81
CA ILE A 110 -4.15 1.63 -19.99
C ILE A 110 -3.75 1.54 -18.52
N ILE A 111 -4.54 2.13 -17.62
CA ILE A 111 -4.40 2.00 -16.17
C ILE A 111 -5.71 1.44 -15.63
N LEU A 112 -5.63 0.28 -14.99
CA LEU A 112 -6.76 -0.32 -14.28
C LEU A 112 -6.57 -0.09 -12.78
N ASP A 113 -7.47 0.67 -12.14
CA ASP A 113 -7.53 0.84 -10.68
C ASP A 113 -8.39 -0.29 -10.11
N LEU A 114 -7.76 -1.22 -9.45
CA LEU A 114 -8.36 -2.48 -9.03
C LEU A 114 -8.45 -2.57 -7.51
N SER A 115 -9.23 -3.53 -7.02
CA SER A 115 -9.30 -3.74 -5.58
C SER A 115 -7.96 -4.23 -5.04
N PRO A 116 -7.47 -3.60 -3.95
CA PRO A 116 -6.30 -4.11 -3.25
C PRO A 116 -6.48 -5.53 -2.68
N ARG A 117 -7.70 -6.06 -2.66
CA ARG A 117 -8.01 -7.40 -2.13
C ARG A 117 -8.01 -8.49 -3.20
N LEU A 118 -7.67 -8.18 -4.45
CA LEU A 118 -7.55 -9.19 -5.50
C LEU A 118 -6.50 -10.23 -5.13
N THR A 119 -6.92 -11.49 -5.10
CA THR A 119 -6.01 -12.63 -4.92
C THR A 119 -5.08 -12.77 -6.14
N GLN A 120 -4.05 -13.59 -6.03
CA GLN A 120 -3.17 -13.86 -7.17
C GLN A 120 -3.97 -14.47 -8.34
N GLU A 121 -4.85 -15.44 -8.07
CA GLU A 121 -5.69 -16.08 -9.05
C GLU A 121 -6.56 -15.08 -9.84
N LEU A 122 -7.16 -14.12 -9.12
CA LEU A 122 -7.95 -13.07 -9.78
C LEU A 122 -7.07 -12.11 -10.59
N ARG A 123 -5.86 -11.82 -10.15
CA ARG A 123 -4.89 -11.05 -10.94
C ARG A 123 -4.50 -11.78 -12.22
N ASP A 124 -4.25 -13.09 -12.14
CA ASP A 124 -3.96 -13.93 -13.29
C ASP A 124 -5.15 -13.94 -14.28
N GLY A 125 -6.38 -13.93 -13.76
CA GLY A 125 -7.60 -13.77 -14.56
C GLY A 125 -7.68 -12.42 -15.28
N VAL A 126 -7.32 -11.32 -14.61
CA VAL A 126 -7.22 -9.99 -15.25
C VAL A 126 -6.18 -10.02 -16.37
N GLU A 127 -5.02 -10.62 -16.13
CA GLU A 127 -3.97 -10.76 -17.14
C GLU A 127 -4.42 -11.57 -18.34
N ALA A 128 -5.17 -12.67 -18.14
CA ALA A 128 -5.72 -13.48 -19.21
C ALA A 128 -6.71 -12.67 -20.07
N ILE A 129 -7.56 -11.83 -19.46
CA ILE A 129 -8.45 -10.93 -20.19
C ILE A 129 -7.61 -9.93 -21.02
N VAL A 130 -6.60 -9.31 -20.44
CA VAL A 130 -5.71 -8.37 -21.14
C VAL A 130 -5.03 -9.04 -22.31
N ASP A 131 -4.48 -10.24 -22.14
CA ASP A 131 -3.77 -10.98 -23.19
C ASP A 131 -4.70 -11.39 -24.35
N SER A 132 -6.00 -11.55 -24.11
CA SER A 132 -6.95 -11.81 -25.19
C SER A 132 -7.14 -10.63 -26.16
N PHE A 133 -6.87 -9.40 -25.68
CA PHE A 133 -6.94 -8.17 -26.50
C PHE A 133 -5.58 -7.73 -27.04
N TRP A 134 -4.54 -7.86 -26.23
CA TRP A 134 -3.17 -7.39 -26.52
C TRP A 134 -2.15 -8.42 -26.05
N PRO A 135 -1.94 -9.51 -26.81
CA PRO A 135 -1.02 -10.58 -26.44
C PRO A 135 0.39 -10.05 -26.16
N GLY A 136 0.94 -10.38 -25.00
CA GLY A 136 2.30 -10.01 -24.63
C GLY A 136 2.52 -8.51 -24.36
N ILE A 137 1.48 -7.72 -24.15
CA ILE A 137 1.62 -6.30 -23.77
C ILE A 137 2.42 -6.17 -22.47
N GLU A 138 3.35 -5.20 -22.42
CA GLU A 138 4.08 -4.87 -21.20
C GLU A 138 3.11 -4.48 -20.09
N ARG A 139 3.40 -4.94 -18.87
CA ARG A 139 2.55 -4.71 -17.70
C ARG A 139 3.34 -4.52 -16.42
N THR A 140 2.84 -3.64 -15.56
CA THR A 140 3.39 -3.39 -14.21
C THR A 140 2.28 -3.35 -13.20
N TRP A 141 2.25 -4.29 -12.27
CA TRP A 141 1.40 -4.23 -11.09
C TRP A 141 1.97 -3.22 -10.10
N THR A 142 1.17 -2.25 -9.67
CA THR A 142 1.59 -1.18 -8.78
C THR A 142 0.73 -1.16 -7.52
N TRP A 143 1.35 -1.44 -6.39
CA TRP A 143 0.74 -1.28 -5.07
C TRP A 143 1.10 0.08 -4.51
N MET A 144 0.11 0.85 -4.07
CA MET A 144 0.33 2.16 -3.45
C MET A 144 -0.19 2.18 -2.03
N SER A 145 0.58 2.78 -1.13
CA SER A 145 0.24 2.92 0.29
C SER A 145 0.63 4.30 0.83
N ARG A 146 -0.29 4.92 1.57
CA ARG A 146 0.00 6.12 2.39
C ARG A 146 0.42 5.77 3.80
N GLY A 147 0.48 4.48 4.10
CA GLY A 147 0.82 3.94 5.42
C GLY A 147 -0.37 3.42 6.19
N GLY A 148 -0.10 3.04 7.46
CA GLY A 148 -1.12 2.43 8.30
C GLY A 148 -1.33 0.95 8.04
N GLY A 149 -0.39 0.29 7.35
CA GLY A 149 -0.40 -1.15 7.13
C GLY A 149 -1.49 -1.64 6.18
N ARG A 150 -1.84 -0.83 5.19
CA ARG A 150 -2.82 -1.21 4.16
C ARG A 150 -2.39 -0.74 2.77
N VAL A 151 -2.79 -1.47 1.76
CA VAL A 151 -2.76 -1.01 0.39
C VAL A 151 -3.93 -0.06 0.18
N ASP A 152 -3.65 1.17 -0.26
CA ASP A 152 -4.68 2.16 -0.59
C ASP A 152 -5.19 1.97 -2.02
N ARG A 153 -4.29 1.58 -2.95
CA ARG A 153 -4.61 1.29 -4.36
C ARG A 153 -3.78 0.13 -4.89
N LEU A 154 -4.39 -0.66 -5.74
CA LEU A 154 -3.74 -1.65 -6.59
C LEU A 154 -4.06 -1.32 -8.04
N GLU A 155 -3.04 -1.02 -8.82
CA GLU A 155 -3.21 -0.67 -10.21
C GLU A 155 -2.45 -1.64 -11.12
N LEU A 156 -3.00 -1.91 -12.30
CA LEU A 156 -2.30 -2.56 -13.40
C LEU A 156 -2.06 -1.54 -14.50
N TRP A 157 -0.80 -1.27 -14.77
CA TRP A 157 -0.36 -0.35 -15.82
C TRP A 157 0.07 -1.14 -17.04
N LEU A 158 -0.48 -0.79 -18.23
CA LEU A 158 -0.30 -1.56 -19.46
C LEU A 158 0.32 -0.72 -20.58
N GLY A 159 1.13 -1.34 -21.40
CA GLY A 159 1.70 -0.75 -22.61
C GLY A 159 2.59 0.45 -22.34
N GLY A 160 2.32 1.56 -23.02
CA GLY A 160 3.16 2.76 -22.93
C GLY A 160 3.33 3.36 -21.53
N VAL A 161 2.42 3.08 -20.58
CA VAL A 161 2.51 3.54 -19.18
C VAL A 161 3.14 2.50 -18.25
N ALA A 162 3.27 1.25 -18.66
CA ALA A 162 3.99 0.25 -17.88
C ALA A 162 5.47 0.64 -17.74
N THR A 163 6.10 0.28 -16.63
CA THR A 163 7.54 0.46 -16.46
C THR A 163 8.25 -0.66 -17.19
N PRO A 164 9.13 -0.35 -18.17
CA PRO A 164 9.83 -1.38 -18.94
C PRO A 164 10.58 -2.36 -18.02
N THR A 165 10.46 -3.65 -18.31
CA THR A 165 11.12 -4.74 -17.57
C THR A 165 10.68 -4.95 -16.12
N ILE A 166 9.82 -4.07 -15.59
CA ILE A 166 9.34 -4.13 -14.20
C ILE A 166 7.95 -4.73 -14.14
N SER A 167 7.82 -5.93 -13.60
CA SER A 167 6.50 -6.60 -13.44
C SER A 167 5.74 -6.13 -12.20
N LYS A 168 6.45 -5.74 -11.14
CA LYS A 168 5.88 -5.32 -9.86
C LYS A 168 6.57 -4.09 -9.31
N ARG A 169 5.76 -3.19 -8.76
CA ARG A 169 6.21 -1.96 -8.09
C ARG A 169 5.41 -1.75 -6.80
N PHE A 170 6.08 -1.32 -5.76
CA PHE A 170 5.44 -0.81 -4.54
C PHE A 170 5.82 0.65 -4.34
N VAL A 171 4.83 1.50 -4.12
CA VAL A 171 5.00 2.94 -3.92
C VAL A 171 4.45 3.34 -2.55
N ARG A 172 5.34 3.81 -1.69
CA ARG A 172 4.95 4.46 -0.45
C ARG A 172 4.88 5.95 -0.70
N LEU A 173 3.65 6.45 -0.80
CA LEU A 173 3.38 7.87 -1.02
C LEU A 173 3.89 8.71 0.16
N SER A 174 4.52 9.82 -0.16
CA SER A 174 4.94 10.80 0.83
C SER A 174 3.74 11.34 1.62
N ARG A 175 3.96 11.61 2.91
CA ARG A 175 2.95 12.26 3.76
C ARG A 175 2.88 13.76 3.54
N THR A 176 3.94 14.35 3.01
CA THR A 176 4.02 15.78 2.69
C THR A 176 3.71 16.00 1.21
N PHE A 177 2.92 17.02 0.94
CA PHE A 177 2.64 17.40 -0.45
C PHE A 177 3.94 17.83 -1.15
N GLY A 178 4.27 17.18 -2.26
CA GLY A 178 5.51 17.43 -3.00
C GLY A 178 6.76 16.76 -2.43
N GLY A 179 6.62 15.95 -1.36
CA GLY A 179 7.72 15.10 -0.87
C GLY A 179 7.98 13.92 -1.80
N GLU A 180 9.18 13.35 -1.73
CA GLU A 180 9.56 12.19 -2.53
C GLU A 180 8.84 10.93 -2.04
N ASP A 181 8.33 10.15 -2.98
CA ASP A 181 7.78 8.83 -2.72
C ASP A 181 8.90 7.80 -2.60
N ASN A 182 8.72 6.81 -1.73
CA ASN A 182 9.64 5.68 -1.65
C ASN A 182 9.12 4.56 -2.54
N VAL A 183 9.94 4.16 -3.50
CA VAL A 183 9.59 3.14 -4.50
C VAL A 183 10.53 1.97 -4.39
N ILE A 184 9.99 0.76 -4.46
CA ILE A 184 10.76 -0.46 -4.71
C ILE A 184 10.18 -1.18 -5.91
N GLU A 185 11.05 -1.65 -6.79
CA GLU A 185 10.72 -2.32 -8.03
C GLU A 185 11.38 -3.69 -8.08
N GLN A 186 10.69 -4.64 -8.66
CA GLN A 186 11.24 -5.98 -8.84
C GLN A 186 11.97 -6.04 -10.18
N HIS A 187 13.29 -6.01 -10.14
CA HIS A 187 14.14 -6.23 -11.30
C HIS A 187 14.42 -7.72 -11.55
N GLU A 188 14.59 -8.49 -10.45
CA GLU A 188 14.84 -9.92 -10.48
C GLU A 188 14.04 -10.61 -9.37
N SER A 189 13.85 -11.93 -9.51
CA SER A 189 13.17 -12.73 -8.47
C SER A 189 14.16 -13.00 -7.34
N VAL A 190 14.23 -12.09 -6.37
CA VAL A 190 14.96 -12.30 -5.13
C VAL A 190 14.06 -13.03 -4.15
N GLN A 191 14.49 -14.20 -3.69
CA GLN A 191 13.84 -14.92 -2.59
C GLN A 191 14.83 -15.06 -1.44
N ILE A 192 14.42 -14.64 -0.25
CA ILE A 192 15.17 -14.86 0.98
C ILE A 192 14.63 -16.14 1.60
N GLU A 193 15.55 -17.06 1.91
CA GLU A 193 15.19 -18.28 2.62
C GLU A 193 14.54 -17.93 3.96
N ARG A 194 13.35 -18.45 4.18
CA ARG A 194 12.58 -18.21 5.41
C ARG A 194 12.80 -19.34 6.37
N LEU A 195 13.62 -19.12 7.38
CA LEU A 195 13.84 -20.08 8.44
C LEU A 195 12.52 -20.30 9.23
N ALA A 196 12.38 -21.51 9.77
CA ALA A 196 11.22 -21.88 10.57
C ALA A 196 11.01 -20.90 11.73
N LEU A 197 9.73 -20.67 12.06
CA LEU A 197 9.33 -19.82 13.18
C LEU A 197 10.02 -20.25 14.47
N GLN A 198 10.92 -19.43 14.97
CA GLN A 198 11.52 -19.58 16.28
C GLN A 198 11.16 -18.37 17.14
N THR A 199 11.09 -18.63 18.43
CA THR A 199 10.88 -17.61 19.46
C THR A 199 11.96 -16.55 19.40
N ALA A 200 11.60 -15.27 19.45
CA ALA A 200 12.57 -14.19 19.63
C ALA A 200 13.29 -14.37 20.98
N ARG A 201 14.60 -14.21 20.94
CA ARG A 201 15.45 -14.26 22.14
C ARG A 201 15.81 -12.85 22.59
N ARG A 202 16.21 -12.74 23.84
CA ARG A 202 16.82 -11.49 24.35
C ARG A 202 18.02 -11.11 23.48
N ASN A 203 18.13 -9.84 23.15
CA ASN A 203 19.12 -9.23 22.26
C ASN A 203 18.92 -9.44 20.74
N GLU A 204 17.96 -10.25 20.31
CA GLU A 204 17.57 -10.26 18.89
C GLU A 204 16.77 -9.02 18.52
N TRP A 205 16.71 -8.75 17.24
CA TRP A 205 15.93 -7.66 16.69
C TRP A 205 14.56 -8.14 16.26
N VAL A 206 13.58 -7.26 16.46
CA VAL A 206 12.22 -7.44 16.00
C VAL A 206 11.85 -6.25 15.14
N THR A 207 11.45 -6.51 13.91
CA THR A 207 10.97 -5.48 12.99
C THR A 207 9.55 -5.79 12.54
N ILE A 208 8.67 -4.81 12.67
CA ILE A 208 7.30 -4.83 12.13
C ILE A 208 7.35 -4.07 10.80
N LEU A 209 6.97 -4.74 9.74
CA LEU A 209 7.02 -4.22 8.39
C LEU A 209 5.69 -3.61 7.96
N ASP A 210 5.72 -2.80 6.92
CA ASP A 210 4.50 -2.36 6.24
C ASP A 210 3.80 -3.55 5.59
N ALA A 211 2.56 -3.80 5.97
CA ALA A 211 1.79 -4.91 5.43
C ALA A 211 1.58 -4.79 3.91
N ALA A 212 1.47 -3.57 3.39
CA ALA A 212 1.32 -3.34 1.97
C ALA A 212 2.57 -3.75 1.16
N LEU A 213 3.78 -3.56 1.72
CA LEU A 213 5.01 -4.04 1.11
C LEU A 213 5.03 -5.58 1.06
N VAL A 214 4.61 -6.24 2.14
CA VAL A 214 4.54 -7.72 2.16
C VAL A 214 3.51 -8.23 1.17
N GLU A 215 2.35 -7.58 1.08
CA GLU A 215 1.27 -7.94 0.15
C GLU A 215 1.69 -7.79 -1.32
N SER A 216 2.53 -6.81 -1.64
CA SER A 216 3.08 -6.65 -2.99
C SER A 216 4.01 -7.80 -3.41
N GLY A 217 4.52 -8.57 -2.45
CA GLY A 217 5.53 -9.61 -2.68
C GLY A 217 6.95 -9.08 -2.90
N LEU A 218 7.19 -7.78 -2.66
CA LEU A 218 8.50 -7.12 -2.86
C LEU A 218 9.33 -7.02 -1.59
N VAL A 219 8.84 -7.57 -0.49
CA VAL A 219 9.51 -7.49 0.81
C VAL A 219 10.88 -8.15 0.81
N ASP A 220 11.04 -9.28 0.11
CA ASP A 220 12.31 -10.01 0.08
C ASP A 220 13.39 -9.21 -0.67
N ALA A 221 13.03 -8.56 -1.79
CA ALA A 221 13.93 -7.66 -2.52
C ALA A 221 14.43 -6.54 -1.60
N TRP A 222 13.52 -5.87 -0.90
CA TRP A 222 13.87 -4.80 0.03
C TRP A 222 14.72 -5.29 1.22
N LEU A 223 14.36 -6.43 1.84
CA LEU A 223 15.11 -6.99 2.97
C LEU A 223 16.53 -7.40 2.58
N GLY A 224 16.73 -7.90 1.36
CA GLY A 224 18.07 -8.21 0.82
C GLY A 224 18.99 -7.01 0.80
N GLU A 225 18.45 -5.81 0.59
CA GLU A 225 19.21 -4.55 0.66
C GLU A 225 19.46 -4.09 2.10
N GLN A 226 18.52 -4.36 3.02
CA GLN A 226 18.54 -3.84 4.40
C GLN A 226 19.35 -4.68 5.38
N LEU A 227 19.44 -5.98 5.17
CA LEU A 227 20.14 -6.91 6.06
C LEU A 227 21.58 -7.15 5.61
N SER A 228 22.51 -7.18 6.56
CA SER A 228 23.91 -7.52 6.27
C SER A 228 24.07 -9.02 5.97
N SER A 229 23.19 -9.86 6.53
CA SER A 229 23.06 -11.29 6.24
C SER A 229 21.60 -11.66 6.29
N ALA A 230 21.10 -12.23 5.20
CA ALA A 230 19.73 -12.74 5.13
C ALA A 230 19.57 -14.13 5.81
N SER A 231 20.67 -14.80 6.15
CA SER A 231 20.67 -16.16 6.71
C SER A 231 20.00 -16.27 8.08
N ASP A 232 19.87 -15.16 8.80
CA ASP A 232 19.31 -15.14 10.16
C ASP A 232 17.89 -14.59 10.22
N LEU A 233 17.26 -14.39 9.08
CA LEU A 233 15.90 -13.87 9.01
C LEU A 233 14.87 -14.95 9.31
N ARG A 234 13.98 -14.67 10.26
CA ARG A 234 12.86 -15.52 10.61
C ARG A 234 11.56 -14.74 10.58
N TRP A 235 10.57 -15.26 9.89
CA TRP A 235 9.23 -14.73 9.97
C TRP A 235 8.57 -15.15 11.28
N ALA A 236 8.18 -14.16 12.08
CA ALA A 236 7.53 -14.41 13.36
C ALA A 236 6.01 -14.43 13.26
N GLU A 237 5.46 -13.71 12.29
CA GLU A 237 4.02 -13.64 12.06
C GLU A 237 3.77 -13.38 10.58
N SER A 238 2.95 -14.24 9.98
CA SER A 238 2.46 -14.08 8.62
C SER A 238 1.15 -13.30 8.54
N SER A 239 0.73 -12.69 9.66
CA SER A 239 -0.50 -11.89 9.68
C SER A 239 -0.41 -10.76 8.65
N PRO A 240 -1.38 -10.67 7.73
CA PRO A 240 -1.35 -9.64 6.69
C PRO A 240 -1.44 -8.22 7.25
N ARG A 241 -1.81 -8.05 8.52
CA ARG A 241 -1.95 -6.71 9.12
C ARG A 241 -0.71 -6.22 9.85
N ARG A 242 0.15 -7.12 10.33
CA ARG A 242 1.35 -6.78 11.13
C ARG A 242 2.45 -7.80 10.86
N PRO A 243 2.97 -7.88 9.65
CA PRO A 243 4.06 -8.79 9.32
C PRO A 243 5.27 -8.43 10.16
N ARG A 244 5.83 -9.43 10.79
CA ARG A 244 6.92 -9.26 11.72
C ARG A 244 8.03 -10.25 11.44
N ILE A 245 9.25 -9.76 11.50
CA ILE A 245 10.47 -10.55 11.33
C ILE A 245 11.34 -10.44 12.57
N HIS A 246 12.10 -11.49 12.83
CA HIS A 246 13.18 -11.53 13.79
C HIS A 246 14.51 -11.67 13.06
N HIS A 247 15.53 -10.97 13.52
CA HIS A 247 16.87 -10.97 12.90
C HIS A 247 17.96 -10.62 13.92
N ASN A 248 19.23 -10.96 13.63
CA ASN A 248 20.31 -10.85 14.59
C ASN A 248 20.98 -9.45 14.65
N GLY A 249 20.82 -8.62 13.65
CA GLY A 249 21.42 -7.28 13.60
C GLY A 249 20.43 -6.19 13.21
N PRO A 250 20.77 -4.91 13.37
CA PRO A 250 19.91 -3.82 12.96
C PRO A 250 19.73 -3.80 11.43
N LEU A 251 18.63 -3.25 10.96
CA LEU A 251 18.47 -2.87 9.57
C LEU A 251 19.47 -1.72 9.25
N LYS A 252 19.95 -1.65 8.01
CA LYS A 252 20.78 -0.50 7.55
C LYS A 252 20.03 0.82 7.70
N ASN A 253 18.69 0.79 7.49
CA ASN A 253 17.82 1.94 7.69
C ASN A 253 16.53 1.51 8.40
N ASP A 254 16.52 1.56 9.73
CA ASP A 254 15.39 1.22 10.58
C ASP A 254 14.31 2.34 10.62
N THR A 255 14.61 3.52 10.10
CA THR A 255 13.68 4.65 9.96
C THR A 255 12.99 4.69 8.60
N HIS A 256 13.32 3.75 7.71
CA HIS A 256 12.72 3.68 6.38
C HIS A 256 11.18 3.63 6.47
N PRO A 257 10.43 4.33 5.60
CA PRO A 257 8.97 4.35 5.62
C PRO A 257 8.30 2.96 5.51
N PHE A 258 9.02 1.93 5.12
CA PHE A 258 8.54 0.55 5.10
C PHE A 258 8.64 -0.14 6.46
N VAL A 259 9.28 0.49 7.44
CA VAL A 259 9.39 0.02 8.81
C VAL A 259 8.33 0.68 9.67
N VAL A 260 7.44 -0.11 10.27
CA VAL A 260 6.45 0.40 11.24
C VAL A 260 7.08 0.58 12.62
N ALA A 261 7.92 -0.37 13.00
CA ALA A 261 8.74 -0.31 14.21
C ALA A 261 9.90 -1.31 14.10
N SER A 262 11.07 -0.95 14.58
CA SER A 262 12.22 -1.83 14.70
C SER A 262 12.90 -1.61 16.06
N GLY A 263 13.36 -2.70 16.71
CA GLY A 263 14.01 -2.58 18.01
C GLY A 263 14.58 -3.89 18.50
N ARG A 264 15.53 -3.79 19.44
CA ARG A 264 16.17 -4.93 20.09
C ARG A 264 15.37 -5.40 21.30
N VAL A 265 15.11 -6.70 21.40
CA VAL A 265 14.44 -7.33 22.55
C VAL A 265 15.32 -7.16 23.79
N VAL A 266 14.83 -6.43 24.77
CA VAL A 266 15.50 -6.25 26.07
C VAL A 266 14.90 -7.14 27.15
N GLU A 267 13.59 -7.46 27.03
CA GLU A 267 12.92 -8.31 28.00
C GLU A 267 11.81 -9.16 27.35
N LEU A 268 11.63 -10.36 27.94
CA LEU A 268 10.49 -11.24 27.66
C LEU A 268 9.62 -11.26 28.92
N LEU A 269 8.38 -10.77 28.77
CA LEU A 269 7.45 -10.69 29.89
C LEU A 269 6.46 -11.87 29.81
N ASP A 270 6.43 -12.68 30.84
CA ASP A 270 5.49 -13.81 30.95
C ASP A 270 4.19 -13.35 31.61
N VAL A 271 3.61 -12.30 31.06
CA VAL A 271 2.32 -11.77 31.50
C VAL A 271 1.45 -11.42 30.29
N PRO A 272 0.13 -11.60 30.37
CA PRO A 272 -0.79 -11.12 29.33
C PRO A 272 -0.85 -9.59 29.29
N LEU A 273 -1.18 -9.05 28.14
CA LEU A 273 -1.40 -7.62 27.96
C LEU A 273 -2.87 -7.28 28.27
N ASP A 274 -3.11 -6.99 29.54
CA ASP A 274 -4.41 -6.59 30.09
C ASP A 274 -4.25 -5.53 31.18
N GLU A 275 -5.36 -5.06 31.75
CA GLU A 275 -5.35 -3.99 32.76
C GLU A 275 -4.67 -4.42 34.07
N ALA A 276 -4.75 -5.69 34.44
CA ALA A 276 -4.19 -6.19 35.68
C ALA A 276 -2.64 -6.20 35.68
N ASN A 277 -2.05 -6.30 34.49
CA ASN A 277 -0.61 -6.44 34.32
C ASN A 277 0.10 -5.15 33.88
N ILE A 278 -0.64 -4.04 33.70
CA ILE A 278 -0.05 -2.77 33.26
C ILE A 278 1.04 -2.29 34.18
N ASP A 279 0.87 -2.40 35.50
CA ASP A 279 1.85 -1.94 36.49
C ASP A 279 3.16 -2.73 36.38
N THR A 280 3.09 -4.05 36.19
CA THR A 280 4.26 -4.89 35.95
C THR A 280 4.98 -4.53 34.65
N ILE A 281 4.22 -4.29 33.58
CA ILE A 281 4.77 -3.91 32.27
C ILE A 281 5.46 -2.55 32.36
N VAL A 282 4.85 -1.58 33.05
CA VAL A 282 5.44 -0.25 33.25
C VAL A 282 6.66 -0.28 34.15
N ALA A 283 6.63 -1.05 35.25
CA ALA A 283 7.80 -1.24 36.11
C ALA A 283 8.99 -1.79 35.31
N THR A 284 8.77 -2.85 34.51
CA THR A 284 9.82 -3.39 33.65
C THR A 284 10.31 -2.37 32.60
N ALA A 285 9.45 -1.52 32.07
CA ALA A 285 9.85 -0.46 31.16
C ALA A 285 10.75 0.56 31.86
N ILE A 286 10.43 0.96 33.08
CA ILE A 286 11.23 1.90 33.90
C ILE A 286 12.60 1.29 34.21
N ASP A 287 12.67 0.04 34.61
CA ASP A 287 13.93 -0.68 34.91
C ASP A 287 14.85 -0.76 33.67
N ASN A 288 14.28 -0.69 32.47
CA ASN A 288 15.02 -0.66 31.21
C ASN A 288 15.25 0.77 30.64
N ASP A 289 15.09 1.83 31.47
CA ASP A 289 15.29 3.24 31.08
C ASP A 289 14.37 3.71 29.95
N ILE A 290 13.13 3.20 29.89
CA ILE A 290 12.14 3.51 28.87
C ILE A 290 11.19 4.59 29.36
N SER A 291 11.07 5.69 28.60
CA SER A 291 10.16 6.81 28.87
C SER A 291 8.93 6.83 27.95
N ALA A 292 8.95 6.09 26.86
CA ALA A 292 7.82 6.00 25.93
C ALA A 292 7.67 4.56 25.43
N LEU A 293 6.48 3.99 25.65
CA LEU A 293 6.18 2.60 25.30
C LEU A 293 4.92 2.53 24.46
N THR A 294 5.03 2.01 23.24
CA THR A 294 3.91 1.91 22.30
C THR A 294 3.47 0.46 22.15
N ILE A 295 2.16 0.19 22.24
CA ILE A 295 1.60 -1.13 21.98
C ILE A 295 1.56 -1.39 20.46
N ARG A 296 2.24 -2.45 20.00
CA ARG A 296 2.32 -2.88 18.59
C ARG A 296 1.83 -4.31 18.36
N CYS A 297 0.95 -4.80 19.20
CA CYS A 297 0.24 -6.09 19.01
C CYS A 297 -1.22 -5.88 18.65
N GLY A 298 -1.84 -6.92 18.07
CA GLY A 298 -3.27 -6.94 17.77
C GLY A 298 -4.08 -7.02 19.05
N LEU A 299 -4.88 -6.00 19.31
CA LEU A 299 -5.84 -5.92 20.40
C LEU A 299 -7.21 -5.54 19.84
N ASP A 300 -8.24 -5.77 20.64
CA ASP A 300 -9.54 -5.20 20.38
C ASP A 300 -9.46 -3.67 20.27
N ALA A 301 -10.25 -3.10 19.34
CA ALA A 301 -10.21 -1.68 19.04
C ALA A 301 -10.59 -0.78 20.24
N ALA A 302 -11.42 -1.29 21.16
CA ALA A 302 -11.78 -0.58 22.39
C ALA A 302 -10.72 -0.71 23.48
N LEU A 303 -10.03 -1.85 23.53
CA LEU A 303 -9.03 -2.15 24.57
C LEU A 303 -7.72 -1.42 24.33
N GLN A 304 -7.27 -1.33 23.09
CA GLN A 304 -5.97 -0.73 22.76
C GLN A 304 -5.79 0.71 23.26
N PRO A 305 -6.72 1.66 23.04
CA PRO A 305 -6.59 3.02 23.55
C PRO A 305 -6.57 3.10 25.09
N ARG A 306 -7.32 2.23 25.76
CA ARG A 306 -7.38 2.18 27.24
C ARG A 306 -6.05 1.76 27.82
N LEU A 307 -5.48 0.66 27.34
CA LEU A 307 -4.18 0.17 27.80
C LEU A 307 -3.05 1.15 27.45
N GLN A 308 -3.02 1.68 26.21
CA GLN A 308 -2.04 2.68 25.81
C GLN A 308 -2.12 3.92 26.69
N GLY A 309 -3.32 4.46 26.93
CA GLY A 309 -3.53 5.63 27.78
C GLY A 309 -3.11 5.40 29.25
N SER A 310 -3.23 4.16 29.76
CA SER A 310 -2.75 3.80 31.08
C SER A 310 -1.21 3.80 31.17
N ILE A 311 -0.56 3.18 30.18
CA ILE A 311 0.91 3.17 30.06
C ILE A 311 1.45 4.60 29.94
N ASP A 312 0.88 5.40 29.02
CA ASP A 312 1.33 6.77 28.76
C ASP A 312 1.19 7.65 30.02
N ARG A 313 0.11 7.47 30.80
CA ARG A 313 -0.09 8.21 32.06
C ARG A 313 0.97 7.88 33.09
N GLN A 314 1.32 6.61 33.24
CA GLN A 314 2.31 6.17 34.23
C GLN A 314 3.75 6.53 33.83
N LEU A 315 4.06 6.60 32.54
CA LEU A 315 5.38 6.98 32.05
C LEU A 315 5.56 8.49 31.86
N ARG A 316 4.50 9.31 31.86
CA ARG A 316 4.49 10.74 31.48
C ARG A 316 5.56 11.60 32.14
N ASN A 317 5.91 11.34 33.39
CA ASN A 317 6.88 12.16 34.15
C ASN A 317 8.16 11.40 34.46
N ARG A 318 8.42 10.31 33.77
CA ARG A 318 9.62 9.51 33.99
C ARG A 318 10.77 9.97 33.11
N GLN A 319 11.94 10.16 33.73
CA GLN A 319 13.18 10.51 33.04
C GLN A 319 13.83 9.25 32.47
N GLY A 320 13.29 8.72 31.35
CA GLY A 320 13.93 7.65 30.57
C GLY A 320 14.49 8.20 29.28
N ARG A 321 15.53 7.58 28.74
CA ARG A 321 16.21 8.01 27.51
C ARG A 321 15.77 7.22 26.29
N ARG A 322 14.99 6.15 26.47
CA ARG A 322 14.69 5.17 25.42
C ARG A 322 13.22 5.19 25.04
N ARG A 323 12.97 4.97 23.78
CA ARG A 323 11.64 4.65 23.25
C ARG A 323 11.55 3.16 22.99
N ALA A 324 10.39 2.56 23.21
CA ALA A 324 10.20 1.13 23.05
C ALA A 324 8.80 0.80 22.49
N PHE A 325 8.63 -0.42 22.07
CA PHE A 325 7.32 -0.97 21.76
C PHE A 325 7.15 -2.37 22.35
N LEU A 326 5.89 -2.71 22.62
CA LEU A 326 5.46 -4.04 23.02
C LEU A 326 4.85 -4.76 21.81
N THR A 327 5.26 -5.99 21.63
CA THR A 327 4.62 -6.90 20.67
C THR A 327 4.44 -8.29 21.28
N ARG A 328 3.47 -9.09 20.77
CA ARG A 328 3.24 -10.44 21.27
C ARG A 328 4.25 -11.40 20.70
N HIS A 329 4.61 -12.36 21.52
CA HIS A 329 5.27 -13.57 21.07
C HIS A 329 4.30 -14.41 20.21
N THR A 330 4.79 -15.06 19.17
CA THR A 330 3.95 -15.75 18.17
C THR A 330 3.28 -17.01 18.69
N SER A 331 3.93 -17.72 19.60
CA SER A 331 3.50 -19.03 20.08
C SER A 331 3.11 -19.07 21.57
N SER A 332 3.11 -17.93 22.25
CA SER A 332 2.78 -17.84 23.66
C SER A 332 2.10 -16.51 24.00
N ASN A 333 1.52 -16.42 25.21
CA ASN A 333 0.98 -15.14 25.71
C ASN A 333 2.09 -14.16 26.14
N HIS A 334 3.35 -14.48 25.98
CA HIS A 334 4.47 -13.63 26.34
C HIS A 334 4.52 -12.36 25.53
N LEU A 335 5.03 -11.30 26.12
CA LEU A 335 5.26 -10.04 25.47
C LEU A 335 6.76 -9.84 25.24
N LEU A 336 7.08 -9.24 24.11
CA LEU A 336 8.42 -8.79 23.79
C LEU A 336 8.49 -7.29 24.04
N LEU A 337 9.37 -6.86 24.94
CA LEU A 337 9.72 -5.45 25.14
C LEU A 337 10.92 -5.12 24.25
N CYS A 338 10.68 -4.31 23.23
CA CYS A 338 11.67 -3.97 22.21
C CYS A 338 12.07 -2.52 22.30
N VAL A 339 13.33 -2.23 22.56
CA VAL A 339 13.88 -0.87 22.61
C VAL A 339 14.28 -0.43 21.21
N GLN A 340 13.75 0.71 20.79
CA GLN A 340 14.15 1.38 19.55
C GLN A 340 15.49 2.09 19.79
N TYR A 341 16.39 2.00 18.83
CA TYR A 341 17.62 2.79 18.90
C TYR A 341 17.30 4.26 18.66
N PRO A 342 18.00 5.19 19.35
CA PRO A 342 17.84 6.60 19.06
C PRO A 342 18.17 6.81 17.58
N GLN A 343 17.26 7.47 16.89
CA GLN A 343 17.58 8.05 15.60
C GLN A 343 18.82 8.92 15.83
N ASN A 344 19.91 8.66 15.15
CA ASN A 344 20.98 9.65 15.07
C ASN A 344 20.31 10.92 14.56
N SER A 345 20.09 11.86 15.47
CA SER A 345 19.80 13.24 15.09
C SER A 345 21.04 13.69 14.34
N ASP A 346 20.94 13.64 13.02
CA ASP A 346 21.97 14.10 12.13
C ASP A 346 22.43 15.49 12.54
N THR A 347 23.70 15.56 12.77
CA THR A 347 24.52 16.76 12.75
C THR A 347 24.36 17.54 11.45
#